data_20efc4bdaecf541cf7015c4435551d64
#
_entry.id   20efc4bdaecf541cf7015c4435551d64
#
_cell.length_a   1.000
_cell.length_b   1.000
_cell.length_c   1.000
_cell.angle_alpha   90.00
_cell.angle_beta   90.00
_cell.angle_gamma   90.00
#
_symmetry.space_group_name_H-M   'P 1'
#
loop_
_entity.id
_entity.type
_entity.pdbx_description
1 polymer ?
#
loop_
_entity_poly.entity_id
_entity_poly.type
_entity_poly.pdbx_seq_one_letter_code
_entity_poly.pdbx_strand_id
1 'polypeptide(L)'
;MPRHHTKGSAPGGSQRQLRVGETVRHAVADILSQGSVHDPDLEGHIITVPEVRMSPDLKLATIYVMPLGGRDTETVIAALDRNKKFLRGEIAHRVNLKFAPDLRFRVDERFDEAERIEKLLRTPAVQRDLAPDSDDK
;
A
#
# COMPACT_ATOMS: atom_id res chain seq x y z
N MET A 1 -24.51 -12.60 -24.61
CA MET A 1 -23.94 -12.41 -24.09
C MET A 1 -23.34 -12.07 -23.51
N PRO A 2 -23.16 -12.21 -23.75
CA PRO A 2 -22.30 -11.91 -23.12
C PRO A 2 -21.60 -11.47 -22.60
N ARG A 3 -21.38 -11.60 -22.48
CA ARG A 3 -20.70 -11.26 -21.87
C ARG A 3 -19.94 -10.71 -21.38
N HIS A 4 -19.96 -10.77 -21.42
CA HIS A 4 -19.20 -10.24 -20.91
C HIS A 4 -18.45 -9.83 -20.50
N HIS A 5 -18.34 -9.88 -20.63
CA HIS A 5 -17.63 -9.50 -20.17
C HIS A 5 -16.87 -8.89 -19.88
N THR A 6 -16.59 -8.92 -20.04
CA THR A 6 -15.88 -8.55 -19.82
C THR A 6 -15.45 -7.71 -19.36
N LYS A 7 -15.49 -7.77 -19.37
CA LYS A 7 -15.13 -6.93 -18.68
C LYS A 7 -14.28 -6.84 -17.69
N GLY A 8 -14.21 -7.37 -17.19
CA GLY A 8 -13.34 -7.41 -16.09
C GLY A 8 -11.98 -6.84 -16.29
N SER A 9 -11.89 -6.03 -17.21
CA SER A 9 -10.61 -5.44 -17.53
C SER A 9 -10.30 -4.22 -16.66
N ALA A 10 -11.14 -3.90 -15.71
CA ALA A 10 -10.86 -2.79 -14.82
C ALA A 10 -9.61 -3.04 -13.99
N PRO A 11 -8.80 -2.00 -13.72
CA PRO A 11 -7.65 -2.16 -12.85
C PRO A 11 -8.07 -2.73 -11.49
N GLY A 12 -7.31 -3.69 -10.99
CA GLY A 12 -7.65 -4.32 -9.73
C GLY A 12 -8.52 -5.53 -9.87
N GLY A 13 -9.02 -5.82 -11.09
CA GLY A 13 -9.70 -7.06 -11.37
C GLY A 13 -11.20 -7.01 -11.20
N SER A 14 -11.78 -8.16 -10.94
CA SER A 14 -13.21 -8.31 -10.83
C SER A 14 -13.74 -7.66 -9.56
N GLN A 15 -15.08 -7.57 -9.52
CA GLN A 15 -15.73 -7.03 -8.33
C GLN A 15 -15.39 -7.83 -7.09
N ARG A 16 -15.34 -9.15 -7.23
CA ARG A 16 -14.96 -9.99 -6.11
C ARG A 16 -13.54 -9.74 -5.66
N GLN A 17 -12.62 -9.60 -6.61
CA GLN A 17 -11.24 -9.28 -6.28
C GLN A 17 -11.15 -7.95 -5.54
N LEU A 18 -11.87 -6.95 -6.02
CA LEU A 18 -11.87 -5.63 -5.38
C LEU A 18 -12.43 -5.69 -3.98
N ARG A 19 -13.52 -6.44 -3.80
CA ARG A 19 -14.15 -6.53 -2.49
C ARG A 19 -13.26 -7.25 -1.48
N VAL A 20 -12.67 -8.36 -1.90
CA VAL A 20 -11.78 -9.09 -1.01
C VAL A 20 -10.55 -8.26 -0.71
N GLY A 21 -10.01 -7.57 -1.72
CA GLY A 21 -8.87 -6.70 -1.50
C GLY A 21 -9.16 -5.61 -0.49
N GLU A 22 -10.34 -5.00 -0.56
CA GLU A 22 -10.72 -3.98 0.39
C GLU A 22 -10.84 -4.54 1.81
N THR A 23 -11.40 -5.72 1.92
CA THR A 23 -11.53 -6.37 3.22
C THR A 23 -10.14 -6.65 3.81
N VAL A 24 -9.25 -7.16 3.00
CA VAL A 24 -7.88 -7.42 3.45
C VAL A 24 -7.17 -6.12 3.80
N ARG A 25 -7.39 -5.08 3.00
CA ARG A 25 -6.76 -3.78 3.25
C ARG A 25 -7.15 -3.24 4.64
N HIS A 26 -8.43 -3.30 4.95
CA HIS A 26 -8.89 -2.84 6.26
C HIS A 26 -8.28 -3.66 7.39
N ALA A 27 -8.20 -4.97 7.20
CA ALA A 27 -7.62 -5.82 8.23
C ALA A 27 -6.15 -5.50 8.47
N VAL A 28 -5.38 -5.34 7.39
CA VAL A 28 -3.96 -5.02 7.54
C VAL A 28 -3.78 -3.66 8.18
N ALA A 29 -4.55 -2.68 7.73
CA ALA A 29 -4.44 -1.34 8.31
C ALA A 29 -4.72 -1.35 9.80
N ASP A 30 -5.74 -2.11 10.22
CA ASP A 30 -6.06 -2.22 11.63
C ASP A 30 -4.94 -2.90 12.41
N ILE A 31 -4.41 -3.99 11.87
CA ILE A 31 -3.34 -4.72 12.54
C ILE A 31 -2.14 -3.81 12.76
N LEU A 32 -1.77 -3.06 11.74
CA LEU A 32 -0.61 -2.19 11.83
C LEU A 32 -0.87 -1.01 12.76
N SER A 33 -2.06 -0.44 12.74
CA SER A 33 -2.36 0.71 13.59
C SER A 33 -2.48 0.32 15.05
N GLN A 34 -2.87 -0.92 15.33
CA GLN A 34 -2.98 -1.40 16.70
C GLN A 34 -1.63 -1.80 17.28
N GLY A 35 -0.58 -1.78 16.49
CA GLY A 35 0.73 -2.17 16.99
C GLY A 35 0.84 -3.63 17.33
N SER A 36 0.06 -4.47 16.64
CA SER A 36 0.06 -5.91 16.94
C SER A 36 1.33 -6.61 16.50
N VAL A 37 2.08 -6.02 15.59
CA VAL A 37 3.31 -6.63 15.11
C VAL A 37 4.46 -6.05 15.92
N HIS A 38 5.10 -6.92 16.68
CA HIS A 38 6.19 -6.48 17.57
C HIS A 38 7.52 -6.64 16.85
N ASP A 39 7.89 -5.62 16.11
CA ASP A 39 9.14 -5.59 15.36
C ASP A 39 9.70 -4.18 15.48
N PRO A 40 10.96 -4.04 15.96
CA PRO A 40 11.52 -2.71 16.15
C PRO A 40 11.54 -1.88 14.88
N ASP A 41 11.68 -2.52 13.73
CA ASP A 41 11.71 -1.78 12.47
C ASP A 41 10.34 -1.28 12.05
N LEU A 42 9.28 -1.72 12.69
CA LEU A 42 7.93 -1.22 12.45
C LEU A 42 7.50 -0.23 13.52
N GLU A 43 8.07 -0.35 14.71
CA GLU A 43 7.71 0.53 15.81
C GLU A 43 8.19 1.94 15.50
N GLY A 44 7.34 2.89 15.82
CA GLY A 44 7.66 4.27 15.54
C GLY A 44 7.31 4.72 14.14
N HIS A 45 6.81 3.82 13.32
CA HIS A 45 6.36 4.17 11.97
C HIS A 45 4.85 4.11 11.89
N ILE A 46 4.28 5.15 11.29
CA ILE A 46 2.87 5.14 10.92
C ILE A 46 2.81 4.68 9.49
N ILE A 47 2.19 3.52 9.28
CA ILE A 47 2.20 2.89 7.97
C ILE A 47 0.79 2.91 7.41
N THR A 48 0.61 3.53 6.25
CA THR A 48 -0.67 3.52 5.58
C THR A 48 -0.71 2.40 4.57
N VAL A 49 -1.92 1.90 4.31
CA VAL A 49 -2.15 0.83 3.35
C VAL A 49 -3.12 1.37 2.31
N PRO A 50 -2.59 2.04 1.28
CA PRO A 50 -3.48 2.66 0.28
C PRO A 50 -4.24 1.66 -0.57
N GLU A 51 -3.69 0.49 -0.79
CA GLU A 51 -4.35 -0.43 -1.70
C GLU A 51 -3.89 -1.86 -1.45
N VAL A 52 -4.81 -2.80 -1.67
CA VAL A 52 -4.48 -4.22 -1.73
C VAL A 52 -5.07 -4.78 -3.01
N ARG A 53 -4.26 -5.45 -3.79
CA ARG A 53 -4.69 -6.09 -5.02
C ARG A 53 -4.64 -7.58 -4.89
N MET A 54 -5.77 -8.22 -5.19
CA MET A 54 -5.84 -9.67 -5.12
C MET A 54 -5.59 -10.27 -6.49
N SER A 55 -4.91 -11.43 -6.51
CA SER A 55 -4.84 -12.20 -7.74
C SER A 55 -6.24 -12.72 -8.09
N PRO A 56 -6.47 -13.09 -9.37
CA PRO A 56 -7.80 -13.55 -9.77
C PRO A 56 -8.29 -14.76 -9.01
N ASP A 57 -7.37 -15.64 -8.60
CA ASP A 57 -7.73 -16.82 -7.83
C ASP A 57 -7.78 -16.54 -6.33
N LEU A 58 -7.55 -15.30 -5.92
CA LEU A 58 -7.59 -14.83 -4.53
C LEU A 58 -6.54 -15.50 -3.64
N LYS A 59 -5.51 -16.06 -4.25
CA LYS A 59 -4.46 -16.74 -3.47
C LYS A 59 -3.31 -15.85 -3.11
N LEU A 60 -3.20 -14.69 -3.74
CA LEU A 60 -2.12 -13.75 -3.47
C LEU A 60 -2.68 -12.36 -3.27
N ALA A 61 -2.30 -11.74 -2.17
CA ALA A 61 -2.65 -10.35 -1.87
C ALA A 61 -1.38 -9.52 -1.98
N THR A 62 -1.38 -8.58 -2.92
CA THR A 62 -0.30 -7.60 -3.02
C THR A 62 -0.71 -6.37 -2.23
N ILE A 63 0.00 -6.14 -1.15
CA ILE A 63 -0.33 -5.10 -0.18
C ILE A 63 0.61 -3.93 -0.40
N TYR A 64 0.03 -2.82 -0.83
CA TYR A 64 0.80 -1.59 -1.02
C TYR A 64 0.81 -0.81 0.27
N VAL A 65 1.99 -0.42 0.69
CA VAL A 65 2.17 0.27 1.95
C VAL A 65 3.01 1.52 1.74
N MET A 66 2.86 2.46 2.64
CA MET A 66 3.65 3.68 2.62
C MET A 66 3.84 4.17 4.05
N PRO A 67 5.07 4.14 4.55
CA PRO A 67 5.35 4.76 5.84
C PRO A 67 5.15 6.26 5.73
N LEU A 68 4.67 6.85 6.80
CA LEU A 68 4.43 8.29 6.83
C LEU A 68 5.73 9.03 6.55
N GLY A 69 5.68 9.97 5.62
CA GLY A 69 6.86 10.71 5.21
C GLY A 69 7.75 9.98 4.22
N GLY A 70 7.38 8.77 3.84
CA GLY A 70 8.16 8.01 2.86
C GLY A 70 9.53 7.58 3.34
N ARG A 71 9.71 7.48 4.65
CA ARG A 71 11.02 7.18 5.24
C ARG A 71 11.14 5.70 5.56
N ASP A 72 12.37 5.21 5.38
CA ASP A 72 12.71 3.83 5.76
C ASP A 72 11.84 2.80 5.06
N THR A 73 11.46 3.09 3.81
CA THR A 73 10.55 2.19 3.10
C THR A 73 11.11 0.78 2.98
N GLU A 74 12.38 0.67 2.65
CA GLU A 74 12.99 -0.67 2.49
C GLU A 74 13.02 -1.42 3.80
N THR A 75 13.34 -0.72 4.88
CA THR A 75 13.37 -1.34 6.19
C THR A 75 12.00 -1.82 6.61
N VAL A 76 10.97 -1.00 6.35
CA VAL A 76 9.60 -1.35 6.68
C VAL A 76 9.13 -2.55 5.86
N ILE A 77 9.42 -2.54 4.56
CA ILE A 77 9.03 -3.67 3.71
C ILE A 77 9.69 -4.97 4.18
N ALA A 78 10.97 -4.90 4.52
CA ALA A 78 11.67 -6.07 5.00
C ALA A 78 11.09 -6.58 6.32
N ALA A 79 10.69 -5.66 7.19
CA ALA A 79 10.08 -6.05 8.46
C ALA A 79 8.72 -6.69 8.25
N LEU A 80 7.93 -6.15 7.32
CA LEU A 80 6.64 -6.74 7.00
C LEU A 80 6.80 -8.15 6.43
N ASP A 81 7.78 -8.31 5.55
CA ASP A 81 8.08 -9.63 5.00
C ASP A 81 8.50 -10.61 6.10
N ARG A 82 9.30 -10.14 7.03
CA ARG A 82 9.76 -10.97 8.15
C ARG A 82 8.59 -11.46 9.00
N ASN A 83 7.55 -10.65 9.08
CA ASN A 83 6.39 -10.95 9.91
C ASN A 83 5.20 -11.44 9.08
N LYS A 84 5.48 -11.88 7.87
CA LYS A 84 4.43 -12.29 6.94
C LYS A 84 3.54 -13.40 7.49
N LYS A 85 4.17 -14.37 8.13
CA LYS A 85 3.42 -15.51 8.65
C LYS A 85 2.46 -15.07 9.75
N PHE A 86 2.92 -14.21 10.64
CA PHE A 86 2.06 -13.67 11.69
C PHE A 86 0.91 -12.88 11.09
N LEU A 87 1.22 -12.01 10.14
CA LEU A 87 0.21 -11.18 9.51
C LEU A 87 -0.83 -12.03 8.78
N ARG A 88 -0.37 -13.06 8.12
CA ARG A 88 -1.27 -13.95 7.42
C ARG A 88 -2.27 -14.61 8.38
N GLY A 89 -1.78 -15.03 9.54
CA GLY A 89 -2.65 -15.60 10.55
C GLY A 89 -3.66 -14.60 11.11
N GLU A 90 -3.20 -13.37 11.33
CA GLU A 90 -4.09 -12.34 11.84
C GLU A 90 -5.16 -11.98 10.83
N ILE A 91 -4.79 -11.90 9.58
CA ILE A 91 -5.76 -11.62 8.52
C ILE A 91 -6.79 -12.74 8.47
N ALA A 92 -6.33 -13.98 8.55
CA ALA A 92 -7.26 -15.12 8.51
C ALA A 92 -8.27 -15.06 9.66
N HIS A 93 -7.84 -14.57 10.81
CA HIS A 93 -8.75 -14.41 11.94
C HIS A 93 -9.79 -13.33 11.73
N ARG A 94 -9.41 -12.26 11.06
CA ARG A 94 -10.27 -11.08 10.94
C ARG A 94 -11.15 -11.12 9.71
N VAL A 95 -10.73 -11.87 8.69
CA VAL A 95 -11.41 -11.89 7.41
C VAL A 95 -11.93 -13.30 7.19
N ASN A 96 -13.23 -13.38 6.87
CA ASN A 96 -13.87 -14.69 6.67
C ASN A 96 -13.60 -15.17 5.26
N LEU A 97 -12.38 -15.64 5.02
CA LEU A 97 -11.98 -16.16 3.74
C LEU A 97 -11.80 -17.66 3.85
N LYS A 98 -12.12 -18.36 2.77
CA LYS A 98 -11.95 -19.79 2.74
C LYS A 98 -10.49 -20.18 2.95
N PHE A 99 -9.59 -19.44 2.32
CA PHE A 99 -8.16 -19.66 2.45
C PHE A 99 -7.49 -18.34 2.69
N ALA A 100 -6.50 -18.34 3.58
CA ALA A 100 -5.68 -17.16 3.78
C ALA A 100 -4.78 -16.98 2.57
N PRO A 101 -4.77 -15.80 1.96
CA PRO A 101 -3.89 -15.58 0.81
C PRO A 101 -2.45 -15.44 1.24
N ASP A 102 -1.55 -15.72 0.32
CA ASP A 102 -0.17 -15.32 0.51
C ASP A 102 -0.08 -13.81 0.43
N LEU A 103 0.92 -13.25 1.09
CA LEU A 103 1.08 -11.81 1.15
C LEU A 103 2.33 -11.38 0.41
N ARG A 104 2.23 -10.25 -0.27
CA ARG A 104 3.35 -9.60 -0.93
C ARG A 104 3.28 -8.12 -0.61
N PHE A 105 4.37 -7.57 -0.09
CA PHE A 105 4.39 -6.17 0.31
C PHE A 105 5.16 -5.35 -0.69
N ARG A 106 4.61 -4.20 -1.07
CA ARG A 106 5.20 -3.30 -2.06
C ARG A 106 5.01 -1.87 -1.61
N VAL A 107 5.95 -1.02 -1.99
CA VAL A 107 5.77 0.42 -1.81
C VAL A 107 4.85 0.93 -2.91
N ASP A 108 3.94 1.83 -2.55
CA ASP A 108 3.05 2.42 -3.54
C ASP A 108 3.85 3.40 -4.41
N GLU A 109 4.06 3.02 -5.65
CA GLU A 109 4.87 3.82 -6.56
C GLU A 109 4.25 5.16 -6.89
N ARG A 110 2.93 5.25 -6.78
CA ARG A 110 2.28 6.53 -7.03
C ARG A 110 2.69 7.58 -6.00
N PHE A 111 2.84 7.15 -4.76
CA PHE A 111 3.36 8.03 -3.72
C PHE A 111 4.79 8.45 -4.03
N ASP A 112 5.60 7.50 -4.43
CA ASP A 112 6.98 7.76 -4.74
C ASP A 112 7.11 8.79 -5.85
N GLU A 113 6.31 8.62 -6.89
CA GLU A 113 6.33 9.56 -8.01
C GLU A 113 5.87 10.94 -7.59
N ALA A 114 4.81 11.01 -6.81
CA ALA A 114 4.30 12.29 -6.35
C ALA A 114 5.35 13.03 -5.52
N GLU A 115 6.02 12.30 -4.65
CA GLU A 115 7.06 12.90 -3.84
C GLU A 115 8.23 13.39 -4.67
N ARG A 116 8.59 12.62 -5.69
CA ARG A 116 9.68 13.00 -6.57
C ARG A 116 9.36 14.28 -7.32
N ILE A 117 8.14 14.36 -7.83
CA ILE A 117 7.69 15.56 -8.52
C ILE A 117 7.71 16.75 -7.58
N GLU A 118 7.24 16.55 -6.36
CA GLU A 118 7.24 17.62 -5.38
C GLU A 118 8.66 18.12 -5.08
N LYS A 119 9.58 17.19 -4.96
CA LYS A 119 10.97 17.57 -4.70
C LYS A 119 11.54 18.37 -5.85
N LEU A 120 11.22 17.98 -7.07
CA LEU A 120 11.68 18.73 -8.24
C LEU A 120 11.14 20.15 -8.24
N LEU A 121 9.88 20.29 -7.85
CA LEU A 121 9.26 21.62 -7.80
C LEU A 121 9.85 22.49 -6.71
N ARG A 122 10.52 21.90 -5.74
CA ARG A 122 11.13 22.63 -4.64
C ARG A 122 12.59 23.01 -4.88
N THR A 123 13.15 22.59 -6.01
CA THR A 123 14.53 22.97 -6.29
C THR A 123 14.60 24.46 -6.54
N PRO A 124 15.73 25.09 -6.22
CA PRO A 124 15.83 26.54 -6.38
C PRO A 124 15.54 27.02 -7.79
N ALA A 125 16.01 26.30 -8.80
CA ALA A 125 15.79 26.73 -10.16
C ALA A 125 14.31 26.70 -10.53
N VAL A 126 13.62 25.61 -10.16
CA VAL A 126 12.21 25.48 -10.47
C VAL A 126 11.38 26.48 -9.68
N GLN A 127 11.71 26.66 -8.42
CA GLN A 127 10.97 27.62 -7.61
C GLN A 127 11.11 29.04 -8.13
N ARG A 128 12.29 29.38 -8.64
CA ARG A 128 12.50 30.70 -9.23
C ARG A 128 11.59 30.91 -10.43
N ASP A 129 11.45 29.88 -11.26
CA ASP A 129 10.58 29.98 -12.42
C ASP A 129 9.12 30.07 -12.06
N LEU A 130 8.73 29.35 -11.03
CA LEU A 130 7.32 29.26 -10.66
C LEU A 130 6.85 30.45 -9.81
N ALA A 131 7.74 31.08 -9.08
CA ALA A 131 7.37 32.16 -8.18
C ALA A 131 8.32 33.32 -8.29
N PRO A 132 8.38 33.97 -9.46
CA PRO A 132 9.31 35.06 -9.66
C PRO A 132 9.03 36.22 -8.72
N ASP A 133 7.80 36.46 -8.40
CA ASP A 133 7.46 37.60 -7.55
C ASP A 133 7.95 37.43 -6.12
N SER A 134 7.88 36.20 -5.62
CA SER A 134 8.33 36.00 -4.26
C SER A 134 9.85 36.13 -4.14
N ASP A 135 10.54 35.95 -5.24
CA ASP A 135 11.98 36.09 -5.25
C ASP A 135 12.42 37.56 -5.19
N ASP A 136 11.52 38.43 -5.54
CA ASP A 136 11.83 39.84 -5.60
C ASP A 136 11.92 40.47 -4.24
N LYS A 137 11.61 39.72 -3.22
CA LYS A 137 11.68 40.29 -1.87
C LYS A 137 13.08 40.32 -1.30
#